data_63d765f827d4ea3749e40fe6c45e7f1c
#
_entry.id   63d765f827d4ea3749e40fe6c45e7f1c
#
_cell.length_a   1.000
_cell.length_b   1.000
_cell.length_c   1.000
_cell.angle_alpha   90.00
_cell.angle_beta   90.00
_cell.angle_gamma   90.00
#
_symmetry.space_group_name_H-M   'P 1'
#
loop_
_entity.id
_entity.type
_entity.pdbx_description
1 polymer ?
#
loop_
_entity_poly.entity_id
_entity_poly.type
_entity_poly.pdbx_seq_one_letter_code
_entity_poly.pdbx_strand_id
1 'polypeptide(L)'
;MCAYDGRDFGGWQSQPDGRAVQDIIERCLRSVFKREVRIHGSGRTDAGVHALGQVFHFDAGWRHGAAKLLAAVQSGLPRTIQIRSVRQAPRDFHARFSARGKIYFYQLHHGGRADPFLHPFCWSVHQKLDVESMRAGAQRLTGRHDFRAFSALNRVGKEDTVRQLSRLEITGRGARLRVTAEADGFLYKMVRSLVGALVAVGEGKLTPAEVEAILRSGRRTHAVQTAPARGLFLARVLY
;
A
#
# COMPACT_ATOMS: atom_id res chain seq x y z
N MET A 1 -1.75 14.64 -5.88
CA MET A 1 -1.04 13.36 -5.73
C MET A 1 0.23 13.60 -4.94
N CYS A 2 0.57 12.70 -4.02
CA CYS A 2 1.80 12.80 -3.24
C CYS A 2 2.55 11.46 -3.14
N ALA A 3 3.85 11.56 -2.87
CA ALA A 3 4.69 10.45 -2.47
C ALA A 3 5.20 10.67 -1.04
N TYR A 4 5.47 9.60 -0.31
CA TYR A 4 6.09 9.68 1.01
C TYR A 4 6.88 8.43 1.37
N ASP A 5 7.95 8.67 2.13
CA ASP A 5 8.65 7.64 2.89
C ASP A 5 7.88 7.42 4.20
N GLY A 6 7.29 6.24 4.34
CA GLY A 6 6.37 5.93 5.45
C GLY A 6 7.03 5.61 6.79
N ARG A 7 8.36 5.49 6.85
CA ARG A 7 9.09 4.96 8.01
C ARG A 7 8.84 5.72 9.31
N ASP A 8 8.74 7.04 9.23
CA ASP A 8 8.63 7.91 10.40
C ASP A 8 7.18 8.27 10.75
N PHE A 9 6.20 7.72 10.01
CA PHE A 9 4.78 8.05 10.15
C PHE A 9 3.97 6.89 10.74
N GLY A 10 2.96 7.24 11.54
CA GLY A 10 1.93 6.33 12.05
C GLY A 10 0.97 5.80 10.98
N GLY A 11 1.34 5.91 9.69
CA GLY A 11 0.53 5.59 8.52
C GLY A 11 -0.12 6.83 7.90
N TRP A 12 -1.11 6.60 7.02
CA TRP A 12 -1.79 7.70 6.32
C TRP A 12 -2.78 8.45 7.21
N GLN A 13 -3.68 7.71 7.88
CA GLN A 13 -4.86 8.27 8.55
C GLN A 13 -4.49 9.04 9.82
N SER A 14 -5.05 10.24 9.96
CA SER A 14 -4.95 11.07 11.18
C SER A 14 -5.23 10.27 12.45
N GLN A 15 -4.39 10.48 13.44
CA GLN A 15 -4.42 9.86 14.77
C GLN A 15 -4.21 10.92 15.86
N PRO A 16 -4.60 10.63 17.13
CA PRO A 16 -4.47 11.60 18.22
C PRO A 16 -3.05 12.10 18.47
N ASP A 17 -2.03 11.32 18.14
CA ASP A 17 -0.62 11.68 18.28
C ASP A 17 -0.12 12.66 17.20
N GLY A 18 -0.93 12.94 16.18
CA GLY A 18 -0.62 13.88 15.09
C GLY A 18 0.56 13.48 14.20
N ARG A 19 0.96 12.19 14.18
CA ARG A 19 2.12 11.66 13.46
C ARG A 19 1.78 10.99 12.13
N ALA A 20 0.53 11.04 11.69
CA ALA A 20 0.15 10.51 10.39
C ALA A 20 0.51 11.47 9.25
N VAL A 21 0.68 10.92 8.04
CA VAL A 21 0.94 11.73 6.83
C VAL A 21 -0.17 12.76 6.62
N GLN A 22 -1.42 12.38 6.87
CA GLN A 22 -2.59 13.26 6.80
C GLN A 22 -2.43 14.48 7.73
N ASP A 23 -2.01 14.28 8.98
CA ASP A 23 -1.85 15.36 9.96
C ASP A 23 -0.79 16.38 9.53
N ILE A 24 0.32 15.88 8.95
CA ILE A 24 1.39 16.75 8.46
C ILE A 24 0.92 17.61 7.29
N ILE A 25 0.21 16.99 6.33
CA ILE A 25 -0.32 17.71 5.16
C ILE A 25 -1.39 18.72 5.59
N GLU A 26 -2.32 18.34 6.48
CA GLU A 26 -3.38 19.24 6.98
C GLU A 26 -2.79 20.45 7.74
N ARG A 27 -1.76 20.24 8.56
CA ARG A 27 -1.04 21.36 9.21
C ARG A 27 -0.41 22.32 8.22
N CYS A 28 0.20 21.79 7.16
CA CYS A 28 0.76 22.61 6.09
C CYS A 28 -0.34 23.40 5.35
N LEU A 29 -1.44 22.74 4.97
CA LEU A 29 -2.58 23.39 4.33
C LEU A 29 -3.20 24.47 5.22
N ARG A 30 -3.33 24.25 6.53
CA ARG A 30 -3.78 25.27 7.49
C ARG A 30 -2.90 26.52 7.46
N SER A 31 -1.59 26.35 7.37
CA SER A 31 -0.66 27.49 7.26
C SER A 31 -0.82 28.25 5.94
N VAL A 32 -1.06 27.54 4.83
CA VAL A 32 -1.26 28.14 3.49
C VAL A 32 -2.61 28.86 3.39
N PHE A 33 -3.69 28.24 3.84
CA PHE A 33 -5.06 28.74 3.70
C PHE A 33 -5.53 29.59 4.89
N LYS A 34 -4.75 29.66 5.97
CA LYS A 34 -5.10 30.36 7.23
C LYS A 34 -6.41 29.91 7.85
N ARG A 35 -6.82 28.67 7.58
CA ARG A 35 -8.00 28.00 8.13
C ARG A 35 -7.82 26.50 8.10
N GLU A 36 -8.64 25.77 8.84
CA GLU A 36 -8.63 24.31 8.77
C GLU A 36 -9.04 23.82 7.37
N VAL A 37 -8.26 22.88 6.84
CA VAL A 37 -8.51 22.21 5.56
C VAL A 37 -8.37 20.71 5.80
N ARG A 38 -9.47 19.99 5.70
CA ARG A 38 -9.50 18.55 5.83
C ARG A 38 -9.19 17.89 4.49
N ILE A 39 -8.34 16.86 4.49
CA ILE A 39 -8.06 16.07 3.29
C ILE A 39 -8.69 14.69 3.36
N HIS A 40 -9.06 14.15 2.21
CA HIS A 40 -9.62 12.80 2.06
C HIS A 40 -8.72 11.98 1.12
N GLY A 41 -8.04 10.98 1.68
CA GLY A 41 -7.15 10.09 0.92
C GLY A 41 -7.89 9.02 0.14
N SER A 42 -7.30 8.51 -0.93
CA SER A 42 -7.85 7.40 -1.73
C SER A 42 -7.90 6.08 -0.97
N GLY A 43 -7.07 5.93 0.04
CA GLY A 43 -7.00 4.77 0.91
C GLY A 43 -5.98 4.97 2.02
N ARG A 44 -6.06 4.12 3.02
CA ARG A 44 -5.13 4.13 4.15
C ARG A 44 -3.92 3.25 3.82
N THR A 45 -2.75 3.70 4.24
CA THR A 45 -1.55 2.85 4.35
C THR A 45 -1.22 2.68 5.83
N ASP A 46 -0.73 1.50 6.20
CA ASP A 46 -0.30 1.21 7.57
C ASP A 46 0.96 2.02 7.94
N ALA A 47 1.27 2.09 9.23
CA ALA A 47 2.54 2.61 9.72
C ALA A 47 3.73 1.93 9.03
N GLY A 48 4.71 2.70 8.59
CA GLY A 48 5.90 2.23 7.88
C GLY A 48 5.69 1.86 6.40
N VAL A 49 4.49 1.96 5.85
CA VAL A 49 4.19 1.70 4.43
C VAL A 49 4.43 2.98 3.62
N HIS A 50 5.10 2.84 2.49
CA HIS A 50 5.43 3.94 1.59
C HIS A 50 4.35 4.18 0.54
N ALA A 51 4.40 5.35 -0.12
CA ALA A 51 3.62 5.62 -1.32
C ALA A 51 4.43 6.40 -2.35
N LEU A 52 4.27 6.03 -3.61
CA LEU A 52 4.77 6.79 -4.76
C LEU A 52 3.65 7.61 -5.41
N GLY A 53 2.38 7.21 -5.19
CA GLY A 53 1.23 7.80 -5.88
C GLY A 53 -0.04 7.81 -5.05
N GLN A 54 0.03 8.22 -3.77
CA GLN A 54 -1.17 8.47 -2.96
C GLN A 54 -1.92 9.67 -3.53
N VAL A 55 -3.24 9.54 -3.64
CA VAL A 55 -4.12 10.64 -4.08
C VAL A 55 -4.99 11.07 -2.90
N PHE A 56 -5.14 12.36 -2.75
CA PHE A 56 -6.09 12.96 -1.82
C PHE A 56 -6.77 14.17 -2.47
N HIS A 57 -7.97 14.51 -2.02
CA HIS A 57 -8.66 15.73 -2.39
C HIS A 57 -9.00 16.56 -1.17
N PHE A 58 -9.27 17.83 -1.40
CA PHE A 58 -9.76 18.77 -0.40
C PHE A 58 -10.48 19.93 -1.08
N ASP A 59 -11.35 20.61 -0.35
CA ASP A 59 -12.07 21.77 -0.80
C ASP A 59 -11.48 23.03 -0.16
N ALA A 60 -10.84 23.84 -0.99
CA ALA A 60 -10.33 25.15 -0.56
C ALA A 60 -10.25 26.10 -1.76
N GLY A 61 -10.73 27.32 -1.56
CA GLY A 61 -10.62 28.37 -2.58
C GLY A 61 -9.15 28.77 -2.77
N TRP A 62 -8.63 28.61 -4.00
CA TRP A 62 -7.28 29.03 -4.37
C TRP A 62 -7.30 29.79 -5.68
N ARG A 63 -6.81 31.05 -5.66
CA ARG A 63 -6.92 31.98 -6.81
C ARG A 63 -5.67 32.03 -7.70
N HIS A 64 -4.57 31.39 -7.29
CA HIS A 64 -3.24 31.60 -7.91
C HIS A 64 -2.78 30.46 -8.82
N GLY A 65 -3.64 29.53 -9.16
CA GLY A 65 -3.32 28.38 -10.03
C GLY A 65 -2.59 27.23 -9.32
N ALA A 66 -2.61 26.05 -9.95
CA ALA A 66 -2.15 24.80 -9.36
C ALA A 66 -0.63 24.77 -9.05
N ALA A 67 0.18 25.38 -9.92
CA ALA A 67 1.64 25.42 -9.72
C ALA A 67 2.04 26.20 -8.47
N LYS A 68 1.41 27.36 -8.23
CA LYS A 68 1.67 28.15 -7.01
C LYS A 68 1.18 27.43 -5.75
N LEU A 69 0.04 26.73 -5.83
CA LEU A 69 -0.45 25.91 -4.72
C LEU A 69 0.52 24.77 -4.39
N LEU A 70 1.02 24.05 -5.43
CA LEU A 70 2.02 23.00 -5.25
C LEU A 70 3.24 23.55 -4.53
N ALA A 71 3.80 24.66 -4.99
CA ALA A 71 5.00 25.29 -4.39
C ALA A 71 4.75 25.71 -2.93
N ALA A 72 3.60 26.36 -2.65
CA ALA A 72 3.23 26.79 -1.31
C ALA A 72 3.05 25.63 -0.32
N VAL A 73 2.43 24.53 -0.76
CA VAL A 73 2.28 23.34 0.08
C VAL A 73 3.61 22.62 0.25
N GLN A 74 4.39 22.46 -0.83
CA GLN A 74 5.66 21.75 -0.76
C GLN A 74 6.68 22.42 0.17
N SER A 75 6.70 23.75 0.24
CA SER A 75 7.64 24.50 1.10
C SER A 75 7.44 24.25 2.60
N GLY A 76 6.23 23.87 3.02
CA GLY A 76 5.92 23.60 4.43
C GLY A 76 5.98 22.09 4.80
N LEU A 77 6.31 21.22 3.86
CA LEU A 77 6.36 19.78 4.10
C LEU A 77 7.79 19.28 4.38
N PRO A 78 7.95 18.24 5.22
CA PRO A 78 9.23 17.59 5.40
C PRO A 78 9.68 16.91 4.10
N ARG A 79 10.99 16.69 3.95
CA ARG A 79 11.57 16.03 2.75
C ARG A 79 11.04 14.62 2.50
N THR A 80 10.50 13.99 3.52
CA THR A 80 9.88 12.66 3.46
C THR A 80 8.48 12.64 2.83
N ILE A 81 7.88 13.83 2.56
CA ILE A 81 6.61 13.99 1.85
C ILE A 81 6.80 14.92 0.66
N GLN A 82 6.42 14.47 -0.52
CA GLN A 82 6.50 15.24 -1.76
C GLN A 82 5.13 15.34 -2.43
N ILE A 83 4.66 16.56 -2.69
CA ILE A 83 3.51 16.77 -3.58
C ILE A 83 3.99 16.69 -5.03
N ARG A 84 3.55 15.69 -5.76
CA ARG A 84 3.96 15.46 -7.15
C ARG A 84 3.10 16.20 -8.17
N SER A 85 1.83 16.37 -7.86
CA SER A 85 0.91 17.12 -8.73
C SER A 85 -0.28 17.65 -7.95
N VAL A 86 -0.77 18.81 -8.40
CA VAL A 86 -2.03 19.41 -7.98
C VAL A 86 -2.86 19.65 -9.23
N ARG A 87 -4.14 19.29 -9.19
CA ARG A 87 -5.10 19.49 -10.29
C ARG A 87 -6.45 19.88 -9.72
N GLN A 88 -7.16 20.70 -10.45
CA GLN A 88 -8.59 20.89 -10.21
C GLN A 88 -9.33 19.62 -10.63
N ALA A 89 -10.28 19.20 -9.83
CA ALA A 89 -11.12 18.03 -10.07
C ALA A 89 -12.58 18.44 -10.22
N PRO A 90 -13.43 17.65 -10.88
CA PRO A 90 -14.87 17.82 -10.89
C PRO A 90 -15.43 17.87 -9.45
N ARG A 91 -16.58 18.53 -9.27
CA ARG A 91 -17.18 18.71 -7.93
C ARG A 91 -17.60 17.41 -7.25
N ASP A 92 -17.95 16.40 -8.04
CA ASP A 92 -18.35 15.06 -7.60
C ASP A 92 -17.16 14.11 -7.39
N PHE A 93 -15.94 14.56 -7.68
CA PHE A 93 -14.74 13.74 -7.50
C PHE A 93 -14.48 13.47 -6.01
N HIS A 94 -14.38 12.20 -5.65
CA HIS A 94 -13.94 11.78 -4.34
C HIS A 94 -12.75 10.82 -4.45
N ALA A 95 -11.59 11.16 -3.87
CA ALA A 95 -10.34 10.40 -4.01
C ALA A 95 -10.48 8.89 -3.67
N ARG A 96 -11.39 8.53 -2.75
CA ARG A 96 -11.63 7.13 -2.39
C ARG A 96 -12.70 6.47 -3.25
N PHE A 97 -13.85 7.14 -3.43
CA PHE A 97 -15.02 6.52 -4.04
C PHE A 97 -15.00 6.56 -5.56
N SER A 98 -14.28 7.51 -6.16
CA SER A 98 -14.06 7.54 -7.61
C SER A 98 -12.92 6.63 -8.07
N ALA A 99 -12.17 6.02 -7.14
CA ALA A 99 -11.08 5.11 -7.51
C ALA A 99 -11.63 3.77 -8.00
N ARG A 100 -11.17 3.33 -9.17
CA ARG A 100 -11.48 2.04 -9.79
C ARG A 100 -10.57 0.91 -9.35
N GLY A 101 -9.37 1.25 -8.85
CA GLY A 101 -8.42 0.27 -8.39
C GLY A 101 -7.14 0.91 -7.84
N LYS A 102 -6.25 0.05 -7.34
CA LYS A 102 -4.95 0.44 -6.82
C LYS A 102 -3.89 -0.55 -7.22
N ILE A 103 -2.68 -0.05 -7.41
CA ILE A 103 -1.49 -0.85 -7.66
C ILE A 103 -0.55 -0.66 -6.49
N TYR A 104 -0.15 -1.77 -5.89
CA TYR A 104 0.91 -1.85 -4.91
C TYR A 104 2.06 -2.66 -5.47
N PHE A 105 3.27 -2.39 -5.02
CA PHE A 105 4.36 -3.34 -5.13
C PHE A 105 5.04 -3.56 -3.78
N TYR A 106 5.62 -4.74 -3.63
CA TYR A 106 6.38 -5.13 -2.46
C TYR A 106 7.79 -5.52 -2.88
N GLN A 107 8.80 -4.99 -2.18
CA GLN A 107 10.21 -5.30 -2.45
C GLN A 107 10.71 -6.39 -1.49
N LEU A 108 11.32 -7.42 -2.06
CA LEU A 108 11.94 -8.53 -1.37
C LEU A 108 13.44 -8.62 -1.76
N HIS A 109 14.24 -9.02 -0.80
CA HIS A 109 15.60 -9.49 -1.02
C HIS A 109 15.72 -10.90 -0.40
N HIS A 110 16.24 -11.89 -1.11
CA HIS A 110 16.35 -13.24 -0.61
C HIS A 110 17.76 -13.83 -0.81
N GLY A 111 18.09 -14.88 -0.06
CA GLY A 111 19.39 -15.55 -0.13
C GLY A 111 20.50 -14.76 0.54
N GLY A 112 20.19 -14.01 1.61
CA GLY A 112 21.17 -13.26 2.37
C GLY A 112 20.64 -11.93 2.92
N ARG A 113 21.53 -11.05 3.32
CA ARG A 113 21.20 -9.71 3.81
C ARG A 113 21.13 -8.73 2.66
N ALA A 114 20.10 -7.88 2.67
CA ALA A 114 20.04 -6.73 1.76
C ALA A 114 21.13 -5.72 2.10
N ASP A 115 21.60 -5.03 1.07
CA ASP A 115 22.45 -3.85 1.20
C ASP A 115 21.81 -2.84 2.18
N PRO A 116 22.59 -2.15 3.06
CA PRO A 116 22.07 -1.19 4.04
C PRO A 116 21.19 -0.10 3.43
N PHE A 117 21.47 0.35 2.20
CA PHE A 117 20.67 1.34 1.51
C PHE A 117 19.34 0.79 0.96
N LEU A 118 19.23 -0.52 0.76
CA LEU A 118 18.01 -1.21 0.35
C LEU A 118 17.19 -1.71 1.55
N HIS A 119 17.86 -2.09 2.63
CA HIS A 119 17.23 -2.69 3.81
C HIS A 119 16.04 -1.89 4.36
N PRO A 120 16.05 -0.54 4.40
CA PRO A 120 14.91 0.25 4.86
C PRO A 120 13.67 0.14 3.96
N PHE A 121 13.80 -0.37 2.73
CA PHE A 121 12.78 -0.36 1.68
C PHE A 121 12.44 -1.75 1.15
N CYS A 122 12.91 -2.82 1.81
CA CYS A 122 12.62 -4.19 1.42
C CYS A 122 12.51 -5.12 2.63
N TRP A 123 11.93 -6.28 2.42
CA TRP A 123 12.03 -7.40 3.36
C TRP A 123 13.19 -8.31 2.96
N SER A 124 14.19 -8.45 3.83
CA SER A 124 15.27 -9.41 3.65
C SER A 124 14.84 -10.77 4.21
N VAL A 125 14.80 -11.78 3.34
CA VAL A 125 14.60 -13.19 3.66
C VAL A 125 15.93 -13.88 3.54
N HIS A 126 16.42 -14.50 4.63
CA HIS A 126 17.76 -15.11 4.65
C HIS A 126 17.87 -16.31 3.70
N GLN A 127 16.81 -17.08 3.59
CA GLN A 127 16.77 -18.26 2.73
C GLN A 127 16.66 -17.85 1.25
N LYS A 128 17.20 -18.68 0.37
CA LYS A 128 16.94 -18.60 -1.06
C LYS A 128 15.53 -19.08 -1.32
N LEU A 129 14.70 -18.26 -1.97
CA LEU A 129 13.32 -18.58 -2.27
C LEU A 129 13.21 -19.32 -3.61
N ASP A 130 12.31 -20.30 -3.66
CA ASP A 130 11.85 -20.89 -4.92
C ASP A 130 10.83 -19.94 -5.57
N VAL A 131 11.35 -19.15 -6.53
CA VAL A 131 10.57 -18.11 -7.21
C VAL A 131 9.50 -18.71 -8.12
N GLU A 132 9.74 -19.87 -8.71
CA GLU A 132 8.76 -20.53 -9.59
C GLU A 132 7.57 -21.05 -8.78
N SER A 133 7.80 -21.68 -7.65
CA SER A 133 6.72 -22.05 -6.73
C SER A 133 5.94 -20.83 -6.23
N MET A 134 6.61 -19.71 -5.92
CA MET A 134 5.95 -18.45 -5.57
C MET A 134 5.05 -17.94 -6.72
N ARG A 135 5.51 -18.00 -7.97
CA ARG A 135 4.71 -17.59 -9.16
C ARG A 135 3.49 -18.49 -9.33
N ALA A 136 3.65 -19.80 -9.16
CA ALA A 136 2.54 -20.75 -9.20
C ALA A 136 1.49 -20.44 -8.11
N GLY A 137 1.94 -20.10 -6.89
CA GLY A 137 1.06 -19.66 -5.81
C GLY A 137 0.34 -18.34 -6.12
N ALA A 138 1.03 -17.37 -6.71
CA ALA A 138 0.45 -16.09 -7.10
C ALA A 138 -0.66 -16.25 -8.16
N GLN A 139 -0.48 -17.14 -9.14
CA GLN A 139 -1.50 -17.43 -10.15
C GLN A 139 -2.81 -17.95 -9.53
N ARG A 140 -2.73 -18.80 -8.51
CA ARG A 140 -3.91 -19.36 -7.82
C ARG A 140 -4.68 -18.35 -6.98
N LEU A 141 -4.03 -17.24 -6.60
CA LEU A 141 -4.63 -16.14 -5.83
C LEU A 141 -5.23 -15.05 -6.74
N THR A 142 -4.90 -15.06 -8.03
CA THR A 142 -5.41 -14.07 -8.99
C THR A 142 -6.86 -14.38 -9.37
N GLY A 143 -7.71 -13.34 -9.45
CA GLY A 143 -9.11 -13.48 -9.78
C GLY A 143 -10.04 -12.80 -8.77
N ARG A 144 -11.33 -13.10 -8.86
CA ARG A 144 -12.37 -12.61 -7.94
C ARG A 144 -12.60 -13.64 -6.83
N HIS A 145 -12.17 -13.30 -5.62
CA HIS A 145 -12.21 -14.19 -4.47
C HIS A 145 -12.60 -13.45 -3.20
N ASP A 146 -13.04 -14.21 -2.20
CA ASP A 146 -13.15 -13.74 -0.83
C ASP A 146 -11.77 -13.79 -0.15
N PHE A 147 -11.17 -12.65 0.05
CA PHE A 147 -9.83 -12.52 0.64
C PHE A 147 -9.82 -12.38 2.16
N ARG A 148 -10.89 -12.76 2.87
CA ARG A 148 -10.93 -12.65 4.33
C ARG A 148 -9.79 -13.39 5.03
N ALA A 149 -9.34 -14.54 4.49
CA ALA A 149 -8.18 -15.29 5.02
C ALA A 149 -6.87 -14.48 4.98
N PHE A 150 -6.76 -13.52 4.07
CA PHE A 150 -5.61 -12.64 3.92
C PHE A 150 -5.82 -11.24 4.52
N SER A 151 -6.93 -11.01 5.20
CA SER A 151 -7.18 -9.79 5.96
C SER A 151 -6.74 -9.95 7.41
N ALA A 152 -6.22 -8.87 8.02
CA ALA A 152 -5.94 -8.82 9.44
C ALA A 152 -7.11 -8.22 10.26
N LEU A 153 -8.31 -8.15 9.70
CA LEU A 153 -9.50 -7.70 10.41
C LEU A 153 -9.97 -8.81 11.36
N ASN A 154 -9.90 -8.54 12.65
CA ASN A 154 -10.41 -9.43 13.70
C ASN A 154 -11.94 -9.31 13.90
N ARG A 155 -12.64 -8.53 13.05
CA ARG A 155 -14.09 -8.34 13.17
C ARG A 155 -14.81 -9.30 12.23
N VAL A 156 -15.46 -10.26 12.81
CA VAL A 156 -16.56 -11.00 12.19
C VAL A 156 -17.71 -10.00 12.02
N GLY A 157 -17.77 -9.32 10.90
CA GLY A 157 -18.76 -8.28 10.63
C GLY A 157 -19.10 -8.21 9.15
N LYS A 158 -20.15 -7.50 8.81
CA LYS A 158 -20.79 -7.34 7.50
C LYS A 158 -19.92 -6.66 6.41
N GLU A 159 -18.60 -6.71 6.51
CA GLU A 159 -17.73 -6.10 5.48
C GLU A 159 -17.65 -7.04 4.27
N ASP A 160 -17.86 -6.46 3.09
CA ASP A 160 -17.57 -7.14 1.83
C ASP A 160 -16.06 -7.41 1.74
N THR A 161 -15.69 -8.68 1.77
CA THR A 161 -14.30 -9.16 1.69
C THR A 161 -13.93 -9.70 0.31
N VAL A 162 -14.88 -9.68 -0.63
CA VAL A 162 -14.66 -10.08 -2.02
C VAL A 162 -13.91 -8.97 -2.75
N ARG A 163 -12.81 -9.33 -3.45
CA ARG A 163 -12.03 -8.39 -4.27
C ARG A 163 -11.69 -9.02 -5.61
N GLN A 164 -11.55 -8.18 -6.62
CA GLN A 164 -11.00 -8.57 -7.91
C GLN A 164 -9.50 -8.27 -7.91
N LEU A 165 -8.67 -9.29 -7.66
CA LEU A 165 -7.21 -9.20 -7.79
C LEU A 165 -6.86 -9.45 -9.26
N SER A 166 -6.70 -8.39 -10.04
CA SER A 166 -6.44 -8.47 -11.49
C SER A 166 -5.01 -8.85 -11.82
N ARG A 167 -4.06 -8.55 -10.91
CA ARG A 167 -2.65 -8.91 -11.08
C ARG A 167 -2.00 -9.23 -9.74
N LEU A 168 -1.27 -10.35 -9.69
CA LEU A 168 -0.34 -10.69 -8.62
C LEU A 168 0.88 -11.32 -9.29
N GLU A 169 1.89 -10.50 -9.55
CA GLU A 169 3.04 -10.86 -10.38
C GLU A 169 4.34 -10.75 -9.60
N ILE A 170 5.25 -11.71 -9.82
CA ILE A 170 6.58 -11.71 -9.23
C ILE A 170 7.61 -11.53 -10.32
N THR A 171 8.28 -10.40 -10.29
CA THR A 171 9.38 -10.04 -11.20
C THR A 171 10.66 -9.83 -10.41
N GLY A 172 11.79 -9.87 -11.08
CA GLY A 172 13.08 -9.58 -10.45
C GLY A 172 14.21 -10.37 -11.07
N ARG A 173 15.43 -10.05 -10.62
CA ARG A 173 16.67 -10.72 -11.05
C ARG A 173 17.58 -10.94 -9.86
N GLY A 174 18.18 -12.12 -9.78
CA GLY A 174 19.07 -12.51 -8.68
C GLY A 174 18.34 -12.47 -7.34
N ALA A 175 18.94 -11.84 -6.35
CA ALA A 175 18.41 -11.77 -4.99
C ALA A 175 17.26 -10.73 -4.80
N ARG A 176 16.96 -9.92 -5.80
CA ARG A 176 15.95 -8.85 -5.71
C ARG A 176 14.68 -9.24 -6.43
N LEU A 177 13.57 -9.28 -5.70
CA LEU A 177 12.27 -9.59 -6.23
C LEU A 177 11.30 -8.43 -5.94
N ARG A 178 10.34 -8.26 -6.84
CA ARG A 178 9.19 -7.37 -6.69
C ARG A 178 7.91 -8.17 -6.87
N VAL A 179 7.02 -8.10 -5.90
CA VAL A 179 5.65 -8.60 -6.01
C VAL A 179 4.75 -7.41 -6.32
N THR A 180 4.11 -7.42 -7.47
CA THR A 180 3.14 -6.37 -7.88
C THR A 180 1.73 -6.90 -7.73
N ALA A 181 0.88 -6.16 -7.02
CA ALA A 181 -0.52 -6.48 -6.82
C ALA A 181 -1.41 -5.34 -7.35
N GLU A 182 -2.40 -5.67 -8.18
CA GLU A 182 -3.41 -4.74 -8.68
C GLU A 182 -4.81 -5.31 -8.40
N ALA A 183 -5.68 -4.49 -7.81
CA ALA A 183 -7.06 -4.88 -7.48
C ALA A 183 -7.99 -3.66 -7.47
N ASP A 184 -9.30 -3.92 -7.55
CA ASP A 184 -10.37 -2.92 -7.34
C ASP A 184 -10.32 -2.29 -5.95
N GLY A 185 -9.83 -3.04 -4.96
CA GLY A 185 -9.61 -2.60 -3.58
C GLY A 185 -8.79 -3.62 -2.80
N PHE A 186 -8.29 -3.21 -1.65
CA PHE A 186 -7.53 -4.09 -0.75
C PHE A 186 -8.11 -4.03 0.66
N LEU A 187 -8.22 -5.19 1.30
CA LEU A 187 -8.54 -5.30 2.71
C LEU A 187 -7.36 -4.89 3.59
N TYR A 188 -7.63 -4.68 4.87
CA TYR A 188 -6.59 -4.33 5.84
C TYR A 188 -5.46 -5.36 5.84
N LYS A 189 -4.24 -4.92 5.59
CA LYS A 189 -3.00 -5.71 5.47
C LYS A 189 -3.01 -6.80 4.38
N MET A 190 -3.99 -6.83 3.47
CA MET A 190 -4.16 -7.88 2.47
C MET A 190 -2.88 -8.12 1.64
N VAL A 191 -2.31 -7.08 1.02
CA VAL A 191 -1.10 -7.24 0.19
C VAL A 191 0.05 -7.84 0.99
N ARG A 192 0.26 -7.38 2.22
CA ARG A 192 1.31 -7.90 3.11
C ARG A 192 1.08 -9.36 3.49
N SER A 193 -0.18 -9.77 3.67
CA SER A 193 -0.55 -11.16 3.94
C SER A 193 -0.36 -12.05 2.72
N LEU A 194 -0.73 -11.57 1.53
CA LEU A 194 -0.45 -12.28 0.26
C LEU A 194 1.05 -12.50 0.06
N VAL A 195 1.86 -11.45 0.25
CA VAL A 195 3.32 -11.56 0.16
C VAL A 195 3.89 -12.52 1.20
N GLY A 196 3.39 -12.48 2.44
CA GLY A 196 3.82 -13.40 3.49
C GLY A 196 3.56 -14.85 3.15
N ALA A 197 2.36 -15.16 2.59
CA ALA A 197 2.03 -16.50 2.13
C ALA A 197 2.90 -16.94 0.95
N LEU A 198 3.15 -16.06 -0.02
CA LEU A 198 4.04 -16.36 -1.16
C LEU A 198 5.48 -16.60 -0.72
N VAL A 199 5.98 -15.86 0.28
CA VAL A 199 7.31 -16.14 0.86
C VAL A 199 7.32 -17.51 1.55
N ALA A 200 6.26 -17.87 2.28
CA ALA A 200 6.15 -19.22 2.87
C ALA A 200 6.16 -20.33 1.80
N VAL A 201 5.56 -20.07 0.63
CA VAL A 201 5.68 -20.98 -0.53
C VAL A 201 7.11 -21.05 -1.03
N GLY A 202 7.79 -19.91 -1.21
CA GLY A 202 9.17 -19.87 -1.66
C GLY A 202 10.17 -20.51 -0.68
N GLU A 203 9.83 -20.54 0.61
CA GLU A 203 10.59 -21.23 1.66
C GLU A 203 10.27 -22.75 1.75
N GLY A 204 9.31 -23.26 0.96
CA GLY A 204 8.83 -24.65 1.02
C GLY A 204 7.97 -24.97 2.25
N LYS A 205 7.51 -23.96 3.00
CA LYS A 205 6.62 -24.13 4.18
C LYS A 205 5.16 -24.31 3.77
N LEU A 206 4.80 -23.88 2.59
CA LEU A 206 3.50 -24.06 1.95
C LEU A 206 3.70 -24.46 0.50
N THR A 207 2.76 -25.22 -0.02
CA THR A 207 2.63 -25.48 -1.46
C THR A 207 1.67 -24.45 -2.09
N PRO A 208 1.74 -24.22 -3.42
CA PRO A 208 0.75 -23.42 -4.13
C PRO A 208 -0.70 -23.88 -3.91
N ALA A 209 -0.93 -25.20 -3.79
CA ALA A 209 -2.25 -25.77 -3.54
C ALA A 209 -2.78 -25.45 -2.13
N GLU A 210 -1.90 -25.45 -1.12
CA GLU A 210 -2.28 -25.06 0.25
C GLU A 210 -2.64 -23.59 0.36
N VAL A 211 -1.94 -22.70 -0.36
CA VAL A 211 -2.32 -21.27 -0.41
C VAL A 211 -3.71 -21.08 -1.02
N GLU A 212 -4.05 -21.83 -2.07
CA GLU A 212 -5.39 -21.85 -2.66
C GLU A 212 -6.42 -22.41 -1.67
N ALA A 213 -6.09 -23.48 -0.96
CA ALA A 213 -6.97 -24.05 0.06
C ALA A 213 -7.25 -23.05 1.20
N ILE A 214 -6.23 -22.29 1.64
CA ILE A 214 -6.40 -21.20 2.61
C ILE A 214 -7.38 -20.14 2.07
N LEU A 215 -7.22 -19.71 0.81
CA LEU A 215 -8.12 -18.75 0.16
C LEU A 215 -9.56 -19.27 0.20
N ARG A 216 -9.78 -20.50 -0.27
CA ARG A 216 -11.12 -21.13 -0.31
C ARG A 216 -11.74 -21.32 1.07
N SER A 217 -10.95 -21.61 2.08
CA SER A 217 -11.43 -21.80 3.45
C SER A 217 -11.96 -20.52 4.11
N GLY A 218 -11.54 -19.37 3.63
CA GLY A 218 -11.82 -18.07 4.26
C GLY A 218 -11.22 -17.91 5.67
N ARG A 219 -10.40 -18.85 6.13
CA ARG A 219 -9.81 -18.87 7.48
C ARG A 219 -8.32 -18.53 7.41
N ARG A 220 -7.91 -17.50 8.15
CA ARG A 220 -6.50 -17.16 8.30
C ARG A 220 -5.79 -18.23 9.13
N THR A 221 -4.71 -18.78 8.61
CA THR A 221 -3.84 -19.73 9.33
C THR A 221 -2.57 -19.06 9.83
N HIS A 222 -1.84 -19.71 10.75
CA HIS A 222 -0.53 -19.23 11.22
C HIS A 222 0.52 -19.14 10.12
N ALA A 223 0.36 -19.91 9.04
CA ALA A 223 1.24 -19.85 7.88
C ALA A 223 1.11 -18.54 7.07
N VAL A 224 -0.03 -17.83 7.19
CA VAL A 224 -0.24 -16.53 6.55
C VAL A 224 0.33 -15.43 7.44
N GLN A 225 1.65 -15.24 7.41
CA GLN A 225 2.31 -14.15 8.11
C GLN A 225 2.03 -12.81 7.42
N THR A 226 2.05 -11.72 8.19
CA THR A 226 1.98 -10.37 7.61
C THR A 226 3.41 -9.87 7.33
N ALA A 227 3.77 -9.73 6.07
CA ALA A 227 5.08 -9.20 5.67
C ALA A 227 5.36 -7.82 6.28
N PRO A 228 6.61 -7.46 6.59
CA PRO A 228 6.99 -6.16 7.14
C PRO A 228 6.46 -4.97 6.31
N ALA A 229 6.09 -3.87 6.95
CA ALA A 229 5.54 -2.70 6.28
C ALA A 229 6.53 -2.05 5.30
N ARG A 230 7.81 -1.99 5.68
CA ARG A 230 8.90 -1.31 4.96
C ARG A 230 9.12 -1.77 3.51
N GLY A 231 8.65 -2.95 3.12
CA GLY A 231 8.75 -3.41 1.72
C GLY A 231 7.58 -2.97 0.85
N LEU A 232 6.48 -2.45 1.43
CA LEU A 232 5.25 -2.15 0.71
C LEU A 232 5.17 -0.70 0.25
N PHE A 233 4.77 -0.51 -1.01
CA PHE A 233 4.60 0.79 -1.66
C PHE A 233 3.25 0.86 -2.37
N LEU A 234 2.45 1.89 -2.06
CA LEU A 234 1.33 2.27 -2.92
C LEU A 234 1.90 2.94 -4.18
N ALA A 235 1.91 2.21 -5.28
CA ALA A 235 2.48 2.70 -6.54
C ALA A 235 1.56 3.70 -7.23
N ARG A 236 0.26 3.36 -7.35
CA ARG A 236 -0.70 4.14 -8.14
C ARG A 236 -2.14 3.90 -7.68
N VAL A 237 -2.96 4.94 -7.80
CA VAL A 237 -4.42 4.87 -7.72
C VAL A 237 -4.98 5.06 -9.14
N LEU A 238 -5.93 4.23 -9.54
CA LEU A 238 -6.58 4.23 -10.86
C LEU A 238 -7.95 4.90 -10.75
N TYR A 239 -8.25 5.81 -11.68
CA TYR A 239 -9.52 6.53 -11.76
C TYR A 239 -10.17 6.36 -13.13
#